data_a247f39187b57d7281ae7c40b47e5c7d
#
_entry.id   a247f39187b57d7281ae7c40b47e5c7d
#
_cell.length_a   1.000
_cell.length_b   1.000
_cell.length_c   1.000
_cell.angle_alpha   90.00
_cell.angle_beta   90.00
_cell.angle_gamma   90.00
#
_symmetry.space_group_name_H-M   'P 1'
#
loop_
_entity.id
_entity.type
_entity.pdbx_description
1 polymer ?
#
loop_
_entity_poly.entity_id
_entity_poly.type
_entity_poly.pdbx_seq_one_letter_code
_entity_poly.pdbx_strand_id
1 'polypeptide(L)'
;MVLASSRFTGVSAPVLYPLALGGVTIFATIIGIFFVRVSQGGEIMTALYKGLFVAGGIAAVAFYPVTTMIMDGVGGVSGVSYFIAALIGLAVTLALVFITDYYTSKSYKPVKAIAKASETGHATNIIAGLAVGMEATAWPVVVIGAAILSSYWICGGAASGGLYGVAVA
;
A
#
# COMPACT_ATOMS: atom_id res chain seq x y z
N MET A 1 12.23 -6.13 -11.27
CA MET A 1 12.95 -7.17 -12.02
C MET A 1 14.41 -6.83 -12.31
N VAL A 2 14.75 -5.65 -12.79
CA VAL A 2 16.17 -5.26 -13.05
C VAL A 2 17.05 -5.37 -11.82
N LEU A 3 16.59 -4.90 -10.64
CA LEU A 3 17.35 -5.03 -9.38
C LEU A 3 17.57 -6.49 -8.96
N ALA A 4 16.62 -7.37 -9.22
CA ALA A 4 16.75 -8.80 -8.94
C ALA A 4 17.81 -9.46 -9.84
N SER A 5 17.83 -9.16 -11.14
CA SER A 5 18.78 -9.72 -12.08
C SER A 5 20.22 -9.24 -11.86
N SER A 6 20.41 -8.01 -11.39
CA SER A 6 21.75 -7.45 -11.15
C SER A 6 22.40 -7.90 -9.84
N ARG A 7 21.60 -8.22 -8.82
CA ARG A 7 22.10 -8.59 -7.50
C ARG A 7 22.10 -10.10 -7.23
N PHE A 8 21.26 -10.86 -7.90
CA PHE A 8 21.06 -12.29 -7.69
C PHE A 8 21.33 -13.07 -8.99
N THR A 9 22.53 -12.92 -9.56
CA THR A 9 22.94 -13.60 -10.78
C THR A 9 22.83 -15.12 -10.63
N GLY A 10 22.02 -15.72 -11.52
CA GLY A 10 21.83 -17.18 -11.56
C GLY A 10 20.67 -17.74 -10.71
N VAL A 11 19.92 -16.89 -9.99
CA VAL A 11 18.77 -17.32 -9.20
C VAL A 11 17.49 -16.71 -9.75
N SER A 12 16.52 -17.54 -10.13
CA SER A 12 15.22 -17.09 -10.65
C SER A 12 14.24 -16.64 -9.54
N ALA A 13 14.47 -17.06 -8.29
CA ALA A 13 13.58 -16.79 -7.15
C ALA A 13 13.25 -15.32 -6.94
N PRO A 14 14.19 -14.34 -6.93
CA PRO A 14 13.89 -12.93 -6.74
C PRO A 14 13.10 -12.30 -7.87
N VAL A 15 13.10 -12.90 -9.05
CA VAL A 15 12.27 -12.45 -10.18
C VAL A 15 10.86 -13.01 -10.09
N LEU A 16 10.74 -14.27 -9.64
CA LEU A 16 9.45 -14.94 -9.49
C LEU A 16 8.66 -14.42 -8.28
N TYR A 17 9.34 -13.99 -7.24
CA TYR A 17 8.71 -13.60 -5.97
C TYR A 17 7.66 -12.48 -6.10
N PRO A 18 7.92 -11.32 -6.74
CA PRO A 18 6.89 -10.30 -6.94
C PRO A 18 5.69 -10.80 -7.78
N LEU A 19 5.94 -11.69 -8.75
CA LEU A 19 4.87 -12.27 -9.56
C LEU A 19 4.01 -13.23 -8.74
N ALA A 20 4.63 -14.02 -7.87
CA ALA A 20 3.91 -14.92 -6.98
C ALA A 20 3.04 -14.14 -5.97
N LEU A 21 3.59 -13.07 -5.37
CA LEU A 21 2.82 -12.18 -4.50
C LEU A 21 1.63 -11.55 -5.25
N GLY A 22 1.87 -11.05 -6.47
CA GLY A 22 0.80 -10.51 -7.34
C GLY A 22 -0.28 -11.54 -7.63
N GLY A 23 0.09 -12.78 -7.95
CA GLY A 23 -0.86 -13.87 -8.16
C GLY A 23 -1.71 -14.15 -6.92
N VAL A 24 -1.10 -14.22 -5.75
CA VAL A 24 -1.80 -14.45 -4.48
C VAL A 24 -2.74 -13.31 -4.13
N THR A 25 -2.35 -12.06 -4.38
CA THR A 25 -3.22 -10.89 -4.11
C THR A 25 -4.46 -10.88 -5.00
N ILE A 26 -4.38 -11.39 -6.23
CA ILE A 26 -5.55 -11.52 -7.10
C ILE A 26 -6.58 -12.46 -6.45
N PHE A 27 -6.17 -13.64 -5.98
CA PHE A 27 -7.07 -14.56 -5.28
C PHE A 27 -7.64 -13.94 -3.99
N ALA A 28 -6.81 -13.28 -3.20
CA ALA A 28 -7.24 -12.58 -1.98
C ALA A 28 -8.30 -11.50 -2.29
N THR A 29 -8.11 -10.75 -3.38
CA THR A 29 -9.06 -9.71 -3.82
C THR A 29 -10.37 -10.32 -4.30
N ILE A 30 -10.35 -11.40 -5.07
CA ILE A 30 -11.56 -12.11 -5.50
C ILE A 30 -12.38 -12.54 -4.27
N ILE A 31 -11.74 -13.12 -3.27
CA ILE A 31 -12.41 -13.51 -2.03
C ILE A 31 -12.94 -12.26 -1.29
N GLY A 32 -12.14 -11.19 -1.21
CA GLY A 32 -12.51 -9.93 -0.57
C GLY A 32 -13.77 -9.30 -1.17
N ILE A 33 -13.97 -9.39 -2.49
CA ILE A 33 -15.15 -8.87 -3.17
C ILE A 33 -16.45 -9.54 -2.67
N PHE A 34 -16.44 -10.83 -2.36
CA PHE A 34 -17.61 -11.51 -1.81
C PHE A 34 -18.08 -10.96 -0.46
N PHE A 35 -17.18 -10.32 0.28
CA PHE A 35 -17.49 -9.67 1.55
C PHE A 35 -18.00 -8.23 1.40
N VAL A 36 -17.87 -7.63 0.21
CA VAL A 36 -18.43 -6.30 -0.09
C VAL A 36 -19.93 -6.44 -0.29
N ARG A 37 -20.69 -6.26 0.79
CA ARG A 37 -22.16 -6.26 0.75
C ARG A 37 -22.66 -4.94 1.31
N VAL A 38 -23.41 -4.21 0.51
CA VAL A 38 -24.11 -2.99 0.94
C VAL A 38 -25.52 -3.38 1.38
N SER A 39 -25.87 -3.09 2.61
CA SER A 39 -27.26 -3.20 3.09
C SER A 39 -28.07 -1.98 2.63
N GLN A 40 -29.37 -2.16 2.43
CA GLN A 40 -30.26 -1.03 2.08
C GLN A 40 -30.18 0.05 3.17
N GLY A 41 -29.71 1.26 2.79
CA GLY A 41 -29.46 2.36 3.72
C GLY A 41 -28.08 2.41 4.39
N GLY A 42 -27.18 1.45 4.11
CA GLY A 42 -25.80 1.45 4.63
C GLY A 42 -24.86 2.36 3.84
N GLU A 43 -23.83 2.87 4.51
CA GLU A 43 -22.77 3.64 3.86
C GLU A 43 -21.92 2.76 2.95
N ILE A 44 -21.83 3.11 1.67
CA ILE A 44 -21.08 2.40 0.64
C ILE A 44 -19.59 2.27 1.05
N MET A 45 -19.04 3.32 1.65
CA MET A 45 -17.65 3.39 2.09
C MET A 45 -17.31 2.32 3.13
N THR A 46 -18.21 2.09 4.09
CA THR A 46 -18.04 1.05 5.12
C THR A 46 -18.00 -0.36 4.52
N ALA A 47 -18.77 -0.63 3.48
CA ALA A 47 -18.75 -1.91 2.78
C ALA A 47 -17.44 -2.11 2.00
N LEU A 48 -16.92 -1.06 1.35
CA LEU A 48 -15.63 -1.09 0.65
C LEU A 48 -14.47 -1.35 1.62
N TYR A 49 -14.46 -0.67 2.77
CA TYR A 49 -13.45 -0.94 3.81
C TYR A 49 -13.48 -2.37 4.32
N LYS A 50 -14.66 -2.97 4.52
CA LYS A 50 -14.76 -4.39 4.90
C LYS A 50 -14.08 -5.30 3.86
N GLY A 51 -14.36 -5.09 2.58
CA GLY A 51 -13.72 -5.84 1.51
C GLY A 51 -12.20 -5.67 1.49
N LEU A 52 -11.74 -4.42 1.64
CA LEU A 52 -10.31 -4.08 1.67
C LEU A 52 -9.59 -4.76 2.85
N PHE A 53 -10.14 -4.71 4.06
CA PHE A 53 -9.56 -5.36 5.23
C PHE A 53 -9.54 -6.88 5.12
N VAL A 54 -10.60 -7.48 4.57
CA VAL A 54 -10.65 -8.93 4.36
C VAL A 54 -9.61 -9.35 3.32
N ALA A 55 -9.56 -8.68 2.17
CA ALA A 55 -8.57 -8.97 1.14
C ALA A 55 -7.13 -8.77 1.65
N GLY A 56 -6.87 -7.66 2.36
CA GLY A 56 -5.57 -7.37 2.98
C GLY A 56 -5.17 -8.40 4.03
N GLY A 57 -6.10 -8.83 4.88
CA GLY A 57 -5.86 -9.86 5.88
C GLY A 57 -5.52 -11.23 5.26
N ILE A 58 -6.25 -11.63 4.23
CA ILE A 58 -5.97 -12.88 3.49
C ILE A 58 -4.61 -12.78 2.79
N ALA A 59 -4.30 -11.65 2.14
CA ALA A 59 -3.02 -11.43 1.49
C ALA A 59 -1.86 -11.48 2.50
N ALA A 60 -1.99 -10.83 3.65
CA ALA A 60 -0.98 -10.85 4.71
C ALA A 60 -0.67 -12.26 5.20
N VAL A 61 -1.69 -13.08 5.43
CA VAL A 61 -1.51 -14.49 5.86
C VAL A 61 -0.88 -15.33 4.73
N ALA A 62 -1.30 -15.13 3.49
CA ALA A 62 -0.82 -15.89 2.36
C ALA A 62 0.62 -15.50 1.93
N PHE A 63 1.07 -14.28 2.22
CA PHE A 63 2.43 -13.83 1.95
C PHE A 63 3.48 -14.60 2.76
N TYR A 64 3.15 -15.04 3.97
CA TYR A 64 4.11 -15.77 4.81
C TYR A 64 4.62 -17.06 4.16
N PRO A 65 3.77 -18.06 3.79
CA PRO A 65 4.25 -19.28 3.17
C PRO A 65 4.90 -19.05 1.80
N VAL A 66 4.39 -18.11 1.01
CA VAL A 66 4.97 -17.80 -0.30
C VAL A 66 6.38 -17.24 -0.17
N THR A 67 6.58 -16.32 0.80
CA THR A 67 7.90 -15.73 1.03
C THR A 67 8.89 -16.76 1.54
N THR A 68 8.51 -17.58 2.51
CA THR A 68 9.40 -18.62 3.06
C THR A 68 9.76 -19.67 2.00
N MET A 69 8.84 -20.08 1.13
CA MET A 69 9.10 -21.05 0.08
C MET A 69 10.03 -20.53 -1.03
N ILE A 70 9.93 -19.23 -1.37
CA ILE A 70 10.67 -18.67 -2.53
C ILE A 70 11.98 -17.99 -2.11
N MET A 71 11.99 -17.29 -0.97
CA MET A 71 13.08 -16.39 -0.59
C MET A 71 13.96 -16.94 0.54
N ASP A 72 13.64 -18.09 1.12
CA ASP A 72 14.45 -18.65 2.20
C ASP A 72 15.84 -19.08 1.68
N GLY A 73 16.91 -18.53 2.30
CA GLY A 73 18.28 -18.76 1.88
C GLY A 73 18.77 -17.94 0.67
N VAL A 74 17.95 -17.06 0.11
CA VAL A 74 18.32 -16.25 -1.04
C VAL A 74 18.92 -14.90 -0.60
N GLY A 75 20.12 -14.58 -1.06
CA GLY A 75 20.75 -13.26 -0.87
C GLY A 75 21.27 -12.97 0.53
N GLY A 76 21.41 -13.96 1.40
CA GLY A 76 21.97 -13.78 2.76
C GLY A 76 21.08 -13.01 3.72
N VAL A 77 19.83 -12.72 3.32
CA VAL A 77 18.78 -12.09 4.14
C VAL A 77 17.72 -13.13 4.44
N SER A 78 17.25 -13.14 5.67
CA SER A 78 16.17 -14.05 6.09
C SER A 78 14.89 -13.80 5.30
N GLY A 79 14.18 -14.85 4.90
CA GLY A 79 12.87 -14.74 4.24
C GLY A 79 11.88 -13.90 5.05
N VAL A 80 11.99 -13.91 6.38
CA VAL A 80 11.16 -13.09 7.29
C VAL A 80 11.33 -11.58 7.03
N SER A 81 12.55 -11.12 6.68
CA SER A 81 12.78 -9.69 6.37
C SER A 81 12.02 -9.25 5.12
N TYR A 82 11.96 -10.09 4.10
CA TYR A 82 11.17 -9.81 2.89
C TYR A 82 9.66 -9.91 3.16
N PHE A 83 9.24 -10.80 4.04
CA PHE A 83 7.85 -10.84 4.50
C PHE A 83 7.45 -9.55 5.23
N ILE A 84 8.31 -9.03 6.11
CA ILE A 84 8.06 -7.75 6.78
C ILE A 84 8.01 -6.60 5.78
N ALA A 85 8.89 -6.59 4.77
CA ALA A 85 8.84 -5.59 3.70
C ALA A 85 7.51 -5.63 2.93
N ALA A 86 7.02 -6.82 2.59
CA ALA A 86 5.71 -6.98 1.94
C ALA A 86 4.55 -6.50 2.84
N LEU A 87 4.63 -6.74 4.15
CA LEU A 87 3.64 -6.22 5.12
C LEU A 87 3.71 -4.68 5.24
N ILE A 88 4.89 -4.08 5.16
CA ILE A 88 5.04 -2.61 5.12
C ILE A 88 4.33 -2.07 3.89
N GLY A 89 4.50 -2.67 2.71
CA GLY A 89 3.78 -2.27 1.50
C GLY A 89 2.26 -2.36 1.64
N LEU A 90 1.77 -3.44 2.25
CA LEU A 90 0.35 -3.58 2.55
C LEU A 90 -0.15 -2.48 3.52
N ALA A 91 0.63 -2.18 4.55
CA ALA A 91 0.30 -1.11 5.51
C ALA A 91 0.30 0.28 4.85
N VAL A 92 1.25 0.56 3.95
CA VAL A 92 1.27 1.79 3.13
C VAL A 92 0.01 1.90 2.29
N THR A 93 -0.39 0.83 1.62
CA THR A 93 -1.62 0.82 0.81
C THR A 93 -2.84 1.17 1.65
N LEU A 94 -3.00 0.58 2.83
CA LEU A 94 -4.08 0.91 3.75
C LEU A 94 -4.01 2.37 4.22
N ALA A 95 -2.82 2.84 4.60
CA ALA A 95 -2.63 4.22 5.04
C ALA A 95 -2.99 5.24 3.94
N LEU A 96 -2.58 4.98 2.69
CA LEU A 96 -2.92 5.83 1.55
C LEU A 96 -4.43 5.85 1.27
N VAL A 97 -5.12 4.72 1.40
CA VAL A 97 -6.58 4.67 1.26
C VAL A 97 -7.26 5.54 2.31
N PHE A 98 -6.85 5.46 3.58
CA PHE A 98 -7.40 6.30 4.65
C PHE A 98 -7.11 7.79 4.44
N ILE A 99 -5.88 8.13 4.06
CA ILE A 99 -5.49 9.52 3.77
C ILE A 99 -6.33 10.07 2.61
N THR A 100 -6.45 9.30 1.53
CA THR A 100 -7.23 9.69 0.36
C THR A 100 -8.70 9.89 0.72
N ASP A 101 -9.29 8.96 1.48
CA ASP A 101 -10.69 9.09 1.92
C ASP A 101 -10.88 10.35 2.77
N TYR A 102 -9.96 10.66 3.69
CA TYR A 102 -10.04 11.87 4.51
C TYR A 102 -10.09 13.16 3.68
N TYR A 103 -9.29 13.25 2.61
CA TYR A 103 -9.23 14.46 1.78
C TYR A 103 -10.28 14.51 0.67
N THR A 104 -10.92 13.38 0.31
CA THR A 104 -11.88 13.31 -0.81
C THR A 104 -13.31 13.11 -0.37
N SER A 105 -13.57 12.57 0.82
CA SER A 105 -14.90 12.27 1.28
C SER A 105 -15.65 13.55 1.75
N LYS A 106 -16.90 13.67 1.36
CA LYS A 106 -17.82 14.75 1.77
C LYS A 106 -18.05 14.84 3.27
N SER A 107 -17.73 13.80 4.01
CA SER A 107 -17.96 13.72 5.46
C SER A 107 -16.94 14.51 6.26
N TYR A 108 -15.74 14.73 5.72
CA TYR A 108 -14.62 15.34 6.43
C TYR A 108 -14.45 16.84 6.16
N LYS A 109 -13.66 17.49 7.01
CA LYS A 109 -13.42 18.94 6.98
C LYS A 109 -12.86 19.48 5.67
N PRO A 110 -11.87 18.83 5.00
CA PRO A 110 -11.26 19.38 3.79
C PRO A 110 -12.28 19.67 2.69
N VAL A 111 -13.13 18.71 2.37
CA VAL A 111 -14.16 18.87 1.32
C VAL A 111 -15.23 19.87 1.74
N LYS A 112 -15.62 19.89 3.03
CA LYS A 112 -16.57 20.87 3.56
C LYS A 112 -16.03 22.30 3.48
N ALA A 113 -14.73 22.49 3.67
CA ALA A 113 -14.09 23.80 3.54
C ALA A 113 -14.14 24.31 2.09
N ILE A 114 -13.89 23.44 1.10
CA ILE A 114 -14.02 23.77 -0.32
C ILE A 114 -15.48 24.11 -0.66
N ALA A 115 -16.44 23.30 -0.19
CA ALA A 115 -17.86 23.55 -0.41
C ALA A 115 -18.28 24.91 0.15
N LYS A 116 -17.83 25.28 1.35
CA LYS A 116 -18.08 26.58 1.95
C LYS A 116 -17.44 27.74 1.18
N ALA A 117 -16.23 27.54 0.66
CA ALA A 117 -15.56 28.55 -0.16
C ALA A 117 -16.29 28.82 -1.49
N SER A 118 -17.03 27.83 -2.02
CA SER A 118 -17.80 27.99 -3.25
C SER A 118 -18.99 28.95 -3.10
N GLU A 119 -19.46 29.17 -1.87
CA GLU A 119 -20.52 30.16 -1.58
C GLU A 119 -20.03 31.61 -1.75
N THR A 120 -18.74 31.85 -1.61
CA THR A 120 -18.12 33.19 -1.67
C THR A 120 -17.67 33.59 -3.06
N GLY A 121 -17.57 32.65 -4.01
CA GLY A 121 -17.25 32.92 -5.41
C GLY A 121 -16.28 31.91 -6.03
N HIS A 122 -16.14 31.98 -7.36
CA HIS A 122 -15.32 31.03 -8.11
C HIS A 122 -13.83 31.11 -7.78
N ALA A 123 -13.29 32.30 -7.58
CA ALA A 123 -11.88 32.50 -7.27
C ALA A 123 -11.50 31.90 -5.91
N THR A 124 -12.30 32.12 -4.89
CA THR A 124 -12.11 31.57 -3.54
C THR A 124 -12.20 30.05 -3.50
N ASN A 125 -13.11 29.48 -4.31
CA ASN A 125 -13.24 28.03 -4.45
C ASN A 125 -11.99 27.40 -5.09
N ILE A 126 -11.45 28.01 -6.14
CA ILE A 126 -10.22 27.53 -6.79
C ILE A 126 -9.03 27.59 -5.82
N ILE A 127 -8.87 28.70 -5.09
CA ILE A 127 -7.78 28.84 -4.11
C ILE A 127 -7.93 27.83 -2.98
N ALA A 128 -9.14 27.64 -2.45
CA ALA A 128 -9.37 26.64 -1.40
C ALA A 128 -9.12 25.21 -1.88
N GLY A 129 -9.56 24.87 -3.09
CA GLY A 129 -9.29 23.57 -3.70
C GLY A 129 -7.80 23.30 -3.91
N LEU A 130 -7.05 24.28 -4.40
CA LEU A 130 -5.61 24.18 -4.58
C LEU A 130 -4.87 24.02 -3.23
N ALA A 131 -5.26 24.79 -2.21
CA ALA A 131 -4.68 24.70 -0.88
C ALA A 131 -4.88 23.31 -0.26
N VAL A 132 -6.10 22.78 -0.30
CA VAL A 132 -6.40 21.42 0.19
C VAL A 132 -5.68 20.36 -0.63
N GLY A 133 -5.58 20.52 -1.96
CA GLY A 133 -4.83 19.62 -2.83
C GLY A 133 -3.34 19.56 -2.47
N MET A 134 -2.71 20.69 -2.19
CA MET A 134 -1.31 20.74 -1.75
C MET A 134 -1.12 20.14 -0.35
N GLU A 135 -2.04 20.40 0.58
CA GLU A 135 -2.02 19.80 1.90
C GLU A 135 -2.16 18.28 1.86
N ALA A 136 -3.03 17.77 0.98
CA ALA A 136 -3.29 16.34 0.82
C ALA A 136 -2.07 15.53 0.39
N THR A 137 -1.06 16.13 -0.22
CA THR A 137 0.16 15.45 -0.65
C THR A 137 1.18 15.22 0.48
N ALA A 138 1.10 15.97 1.58
CA ALA A 138 2.10 15.93 2.65
C ALA A 138 2.13 14.57 3.36
N TRP A 139 0.99 14.06 3.78
CA TRP A 139 0.89 12.78 4.49
C TRP A 139 1.32 11.57 3.66
N PRO A 140 0.89 11.42 2.39
CA PRO A 140 1.39 10.36 1.52
C PRO A 140 2.91 10.36 1.38
N VAL A 141 3.54 11.52 1.21
CA VAL A 141 4.99 11.63 1.09
C VAL A 141 5.70 11.15 2.35
N VAL A 142 5.22 11.52 3.53
CA VAL A 142 5.78 11.06 4.81
C VAL A 142 5.63 9.55 4.97
N VAL A 143 4.45 9.00 4.67
CA VAL A 143 4.18 7.57 4.79
C VAL A 143 5.06 6.76 3.83
N ILE A 144 5.15 7.16 2.58
CA ILE A 144 5.99 6.50 1.57
C ILE A 144 7.47 6.61 1.95
N GLY A 145 7.93 7.80 2.37
CA GLY A 145 9.31 8.00 2.81
C GLY A 145 9.69 7.11 4.00
N ALA A 146 8.82 7.01 5.00
CA ALA A 146 9.01 6.13 6.14
C ALA A 146 9.04 4.64 5.73
N ALA A 147 8.18 4.24 4.80
CA ALA A 147 8.14 2.88 4.28
C ALA A 147 9.41 2.51 3.51
N ILE A 148 9.91 3.40 2.65
CA ILE A 148 11.17 3.21 1.92
C ILE A 148 12.32 3.02 2.90
N LEU A 149 12.46 3.90 3.89
CA LEU A 149 13.54 3.83 4.87
C LEU A 149 13.44 2.54 5.71
N SER A 150 12.25 2.20 6.21
CA SER A 150 12.06 1.01 7.04
C SER A 150 12.33 -0.28 6.25
N SER A 151 11.81 -0.42 5.04
CA SER A 151 12.06 -1.58 4.18
C SER A 151 13.53 -1.72 3.82
N TYR A 152 14.20 -0.60 3.53
CA TYR A 152 15.63 -0.59 3.23
C TYR A 152 16.48 -1.13 4.39
N TRP A 153 16.23 -0.65 5.62
CA TRP A 153 16.98 -1.07 6.80
C TRP A 153 16.67 -2.53 7.19
N ILE A 154 15.42 -2.96 7.16
CA ILE A 154 14.99 -4.32 7.53
C ILE A 154 15.57 -5.37 6.59
N CYS A 155 15.69 -5.05 5.30
CA CYS A 155 16.26 -5.97 4.31
C CYS A 155 17.80 -5.90 4.19
N GLY A 156 18.49 -5.33 5.19
CA GLY A 156 19.94 -5.34 5.31
C GLY A 156 20.69 -4.18 4.65
N GLY A 157 19.99 -3.09 4.34
CA GLY A 157 20.58 -1.84 3.86
C GLY A 157 21.43 -2.00 2.58
N ALA A 158 22.57 -1.30 2.54
CA ALA A 158 23.47 -1.29 1.39
C ALA A 158 24.23 -2.62 1.20
N ALA A 159 24.40 -3.39 2.28
CA ALA A 159 25.24 -4.58 2.28
C ALA A 159 24.61 -5.81 1.61
N SER A 160 23.27 -5.92 1.68
CA SER A 160 22.56 -7.12 1.20
C SER A 160 21.38 -6.79 0.28
N GLY A 161 20.18 -6.86 0.74
CA GLY A 161 18.96 -6.80 -0.07
C GLY A 161 18.12 -5.52 0.07
N GLY A 162 18.65 -4.44 0.67
CA GLY A 162 17.87 -3.25 1.02
C GLY A 162 17.11 -2.63 -0.15
N LEU A 163 17.76 -2.44 -1.31
CA LEU A 163 17.09 -1.91 -2.51
C LEU A 163 16.02 -2.86 -3.05
N TYR A 164 16.26 -4.16 -2.95
CA TYR A 164 15.28 -5.16 -3.36
C TYR A 164 14.08 -5.18 -2.38
N GLY A 165 14.35 -5.04 -1.07
CA GLY A 165 13.31 -4.89 -0.05
C GLY A 165 12.39 -3.70 -0.30
N VAL A 166 12.93 -2.55 -0.70
CA VAL A 166 12.15 -1.38 -1.12
C VAL A 166 11.31 -1.66 -2.36
N ALA A 167 11.84 -2.45 -3.30
CA ALA A 167 11.10 -2.80 -4.52
C ALA A 167 9.97 -3.82 -4.28
N VAL A 168 10.02 -4.56 -3.17
CA VAL A 168 9.01 -5.52 -2.74
C VAL A 168 7.91 -4.84 -1.91
N ALA A 169 8.27 -3.85 -1.08
CA ALA A 169 7.35 -3.05 -0.29
C ALA A 169 6.53 -2.09 -1.15
#